data_a9dee65b2cc7b6e6e09cd8fdd43954c0
#
_entry.id   a9dee65b2cc7b6e6e09cd8fdd43954c0
#
_cell.length_a   1.000
_cell.length_b   1.000
_cell.length_c   1.000
_cell.angle_alpha   90.00
_cell.angle_beta   90.00
_cell.angle_gamma   90.00
#
_symmetry.space_group_name_H-M   'P 1'
#
loop_
_entity.id
_entity.type
_entity.pdbx_description
1 polymer ?
#
loop_
_entity_poly.entity_id
_entity_poly.type
_entity_poly.pdbx_seq_one_letter_code
_entity_poly.pdbx_strand_id
1 'polypeptide(L)'
;MDLSRRDFLKYSAMSLGAAALFPNAEAGASWTKPRFMLVGEKSGVSIYKEPDESSVILYQRQYMDIINVYEEVIGPNGPAWNPTWYRCWGGFVFSGLLYEVKYELNEPSEPKRSTGQLAEITVPYTRSLYHEAYDGWVPLWMYFYRSTHWVVDVV
;
A
#
# COMPACT_ATOMS: atom_id res chain seq x y z
N MET A 1 -8.67 19.56 -31.80
CA MET A 1 -7.92 20.76 -31.34
C MET A 1 -6.46 20.41 -31.46
N ASP A 2 -5.80 20.91 -32.48
CA ASP A 2 -4.36 20.69 -32.67
C ASP A 2 -3.61 21.73 -31.83
N LEU A 3 -2.97 21.27 -30.78
CA LEU A 3 -2.09 22.10 -29.97
C LEU A 3 -0.81 22.39 -30.72
N SER A 4 -0.55 23.68 -31.02
CA SER A 4 0.68 24.08 -31.68
C SER A 4 1.89 23.89 -30.75
N ARG A 5 3.11 23.67 -31.32
CA ARG A 5 4.37 23.59 -30.56
C ARG A 5 4.59 24.80 -29.65
N ARG A 6 4.04 25.96 -30.05
CA ARG A 6 4.13 27.21 -29.28
C ARG A 6 3.23 27.23 -28.05
N ASP A 7 2.06 26.58 -28.14
CA ASP A 7 1.14 26.44 -26.99
C ASP A 7 1.66 25.45 -25.99
N PHE A 8 2.28 24.34 -26.45
CA PHE A 8 2.97 23.39 -25.58
C PHE A 8 4.09 24.04 -24.76
N LEU A 9 4.91 24.89 -25.37
CA LEU A 9 5.97 25.63 -24.68
C LEU A 9 5.44 26.66 -23.67
N LYS A 10 4.30 27.30 -23.96
CA LYS A 10 3.65 28.21 -23.00
C LYS A 10 3.11 27.46 -21.77
N TYR A 11 2.48 26.32 -21.96
CA TYR A 11 1.96 25.51 -20.86
C TYR A 11 3.07 24.86 -20.02
N SER A 12 4.17 24.44 -20.65
CA SER A 12 5.32 23.92 -19.90
C SER A 12 6.07 25.04 -19.13
N ALA A 13 6.12 26.27 -19.62
CA ALA A 13 6.68 27.39 -18.87
C ALA A 13 5.80 27.80 -17.67
N MET A 14 4.49 27.66 -17.77
CA MET A 14 3.56 27.89 -16.65
C MET A 14 3.68 26.82 -15.56
N SER A 15 3.95 25.57 -15.92
CA SER A 15 4.15 24.49 -14.94
C SER A 15 5.47 24.63 -14.14
N LEU A 16 6.51 25.17 -14.75
CA LEU A 16 7.78 25.51 -14.09
C LEU A 16 7.65 26.71 -13.14
N GLY A 17 6.76 27.65 -13.44
CA GLY A 17 6.50 28.82 -12.58
C GLY A 17 5.71 28.47 -11.32
N ALA A 18 4.87 27.43 -11.35
CA ALA A 18 4.11 27.00 -10.17
C ALA A 18 5.00 26.38 -9.09
N ALA A 19 6.11 25.72 -9.45
CA ALA A 19 7.08 25.17 -8.52
C ALA A 19 7.84 26.25 -7.71
N ALA A 20 7.97 27.46 -8.26
CA ALA A 20 8.64 28.58 -7.59
C ALA A 20 7.76 29.29 -6.56
N LEU A 21 6.45 29.05 -6.55
CA LEU A 21 5.50 29.67 -5.63
C LEU A 21 5.32 28.90 -4.30
N PHE A 22 5.91 27.70 -4.19
CA PHE A 22 5.88 26.88 -2.98
C PHE A 22 7.30 26.47 -2.55
N PRO A 23 8.13 27.42 -2.07
CA PRO A 23 9.55 27.16 -1.76
C PRO A 23 9.78 26.25 -0.56
N ASN A 24 8.74 25.80 0.14
CA ASN A 24 8.87 24.98 1.36
C ASN A 24 8.13 23.64 1.28
N ALA A 25 7.74 23.18 0.12
CA ALA A 25 7.40 21.77 -0.02
C ALA A 25 8.73 21.00 -0.02
N GLU A 26 9.17 20.50 1.13
CA GLU A 26 10.17 19.46 1.16
C GLU A 26 9.66 18.35 0.25
N ALA A 27 10.35 18.18 -0.88
CA ALA A 27 9.99 17.18 -1.87
C ALA A 27 10.19 15.81 -1.22
N GLY A 28 9.12 15.23 -0.73
CA GLY A 28 9.11 13.85 -0.29
C GLY A 28 9.57 12.94 -1.44
N ALA A 29 10.09 11.78 -1.12
CA ALA A 29 10.53 10.83 -2.13
C ALA A 29 9.33 10.42 -3.00
N SER A 30 9.31 10.90 -4.25
CA SER A 30 8.33 10.47 -5.24
C SER A 30 8.81 9.19 -5.92
N TRP A 31 7.97 8.16 -5.93
CA TRP A 31 8.33 6.87 -6.52
C TRP A 31 7.83 6.78 -7.97
N THR A 32 8.66 6.21 -8.84
CA THR A 32 8.30 5.97 -10.25
C THR A 32 7.20 4.92 -10.43
N LYS A 33 7.02 4.06 -9.41
CA LYS A 33 5.95 3.05 -9.35
C LYS A 33 5.27 3.15 -7.99
N PRO A 34 3.95 2.94 -7.92
CA PRO A 34 3.23 2.91 -6.66
C PRO A 34 3.73 1.73 -5.79
N ARG A 35 3.77 1.96 -4.48
CA ARG A 35 3.96 0.90 -3.49
C ARG A 35 2.60 0.48 -2.96
N PHE A 36 2.47 -0.79 -2.60
CA PHE A 36 1.26 -1.33 -2.01
C PHE A 36 1.37 -1.32 -0.49
N MET A 37 0.40 -0.70 0.17
CA MET A 37 0.30 -0.68 1.61
C MET A 37 -0.98 -1.39 2.05
N LEU A 38 -0.86 -2.28 3.03
CA LEU A 38 -1.97 -2.95 3.68
C LEU A 38 -2.41 -2.15 4.90
N VAL A 39 -3.70 -1.89 5.04
CA VAL A 39 -4.29 -1.27 6.24
C VAL A 39 -4.24 -2.27 7.39
N GLY A 40 -3.41 -1.99 8.38
CA GLY A 40 -3.21 -2.86 9.55
C GLY A 40 -4.06 -2.49 10.76
N GLU A 41 -4.67 -1.31 10.77
CA GLU A 41 -5.53 -0.85 11.86
C GLU A 41 -6.95 -1.42 11.72
N LYS A 42 -7.44 -2.11 12.75
CA LYS A 42 -8.75 -2.80 12.74
C LYS A 42 -9.92 -1.86 12.56
N SER A 43 -9.83 -0.64 13.07
CA SER A 43 -10.83 0.40 12.89
C SER A 43 -10.83 1.02 11.49
N GLY A 44 -9.88 0.62 10.65
CA GLY A 44 -9.63 1.26 9.36
C GLY A 44 -8.77 2.51 9.49
N VAL A 45 -8.59 3.22 8.38
CA VAL A 45 -7.82 4.46 8.30
C VAL A 45 -8.59 5.54 7.55
N SER A 46 -8.38 6.78 7.95
CA SER A 46 -8.93 7.94 7.24
C SER A 46 -7.94 8.45 6.19
N ILE A 47 -8.48 8.86 5.05
CA ILE A 47 -7.75 9.56 4.00
C ILE A 47 -8.09 11.04 4.11
N TYR A 48 -7.08 11.85 4.28
CA TYR A 48 -7.18 13.29 4.55
C TYR A 48 -6.85 14.10 3.29
N LYS A 49 -7.38 15.31 3.23
CA LYS A 49 -7.09 16.25 2.14
C LYS A 49 -5.64 16.72 2.16
N GLU A 50 -5.07 16.88 3.35
CA GLU A 50 -3.69 17.31 3.59
C GLU A 50 -3.01 16.33 4.56
N PRO A 51 -1.68 16.27 4.65
CA PRO A 51 -0.96 15.35 5.52
C PRO A 51 -1.00 15.82 7.00
N ASP A 52 -2.20 15.95 7.53
CA ASP A 52 -2.51 16.46 8.87
C ASP A 52 -3.82 15.82 9.37
N GLU A 53 -3.82 15.30 10.60
CA GLU A 53 -5.00 14.68 11.22
C GLU A 53 -6.14 15.70 11.48
N SER A 54 -5.83 16.98 11.57
CA SER A 54 -6.83 18.05 11.69
C SER A 54 -7.49 18.44 10.36
N SER A 55 -6.97 17.92 9.25
CA SER A 55 -7.48 18.20 7.91
C SER A 55 -8.81 17.48 7.65
N VAL A 56 -9.47 17.86 6.57
CA VAL A 56 -10.74 17.26 6.16
C VAL A 56 -10.54 15.80 5.78
N ILE A 57 -11.33 14.91 6.37
CA ILE A 57 -11.40 13.50 5.97
C ILE A 57 -12.20 13.42 4.67
N LEU A 58 -11.58 12.86 3.63
CA LEU A 58 -12.19 12.69 2.31
C LEU A 58 -12.99 11.39 2.23
N TYR A 59 -12.41 10.29 2.74
CA TYR A 59 -13.02 8.97 2.82
C TYR A 59 -12.23 8.08 3.79
N GLN A 60 -12.72 6.86 4.00
CA GLN A 60 -12.07 5.86 4.85
C GLN A 60 -11.75 4.60 4.08
N ARG A 61 -10.75 3.88 4.55
CA ARG A 61 -10.36 2.55 4.09
C ARG A 61 -10.46 1.58 5.24
N GLN A 62 -10.95 0.37 4.93
CA GLN A 62 -11.21 -0.65 5.92
C GLN A 62 -9.93 -1.42 6.27
N TYR A 63 -9.97 -2.11 7.41
CA TYR A 63 -8.95 -3.11 7.75
C TYR A 63 -8.75 -4.11 6.60
N MET A 64 -7.50 -4.44 6.29
CA MET A 64 -7.08 -5.30 5.18
C MET A 64 -7.24 -4.72 3.77
N ASP A 65 -7.71 -3.49 3.62
CA ASP A 65 -7.67 -2.82 2.32
C ASP A 65 -6.22 -2.60 1.87
N ILE A 66 -6.01 -2.66 0.56
CA ILE A 66 -4.73 -2.33 -0.06
C ILE A 66 -4.81 -0.95 -0.67
N ILE A 67 -3.86 -0.10 -0.32
CA ILE A 67 -3.74 1.27 -0.77
C ILE A 67 -2.50 1.41 -1.65
N ASN A 68 -2.68 1.99 -2.84
CA ASN A 68 -1.56 2.41 -3.67
C ASN A 68 -1.05 3.76 -3.17
N VAL A 69 0.23 3.83 -2.84
CA VAL A 69 0.89 5.07 -2.42
C VAL A 69 1.98 5.46 -3.42
N TYR A 70 2.09 6.77 -3.65
CA TYR A 70 2.88 7.34 -4.74
C TYR A 70 4.03 8.21 -4.26
N GLU A 71 3.96 8.68 -3.02
CA GLU A 71 4.90 9.64 -2.48
C GLU A 71 4.91 9.57 -0.95
N GLU A 72 6.08 9.81 -0.38
CA GLU A 72 6.27 10.01 1.05
C GLU A 72 6.37 11.50 1.34
N VAL A 73 5.62 11.98 2.33
CA VAL A 73 5.54 13.40 2.69
C VAL A 73 5.69 13.52 4.20
N ILE A 74 6.38 14.55 4.65
CA ILE A 74 6.47 14.90 6.06
C ILE A 74 5.31 15.81 6.41
N GLY A 75 4.44 15.35 7.31
CA GLY A 75 3.32 16.15 7.81
C GLY A 75 3.78 17.22 8.81
N PRO A 76 3.23 18.44 8.76
CA PRO A 76 3.68 19.55 9.61
C PRO A 76 3.37 19.34 11.11
N ASN A 77 2.32 18.59 11.43
CA ASN A 77 1.79 18.39 12.78
C ASN A 77 1.79 16.90 13.21
N GLY A 78 2.53 16.05 12.51
CA GLY A 78 2.62 14.62 12.86
C GLY A 78 3.38 14.39 14.18
N PRO A 79 3.17 13.23 14.83
CA PRO A 79 3.91 12.88 16.03
C PRO A 79 5.41 12.85 15.73
N ALA A 80 6.22 13.39 16.65
CA ALA A 80 7.68 13.52 16.48
C ALA A 80 8.40 12.19 16.19
N TRP A 81 7.83 11.07 16.63
CA TRP A 81 8.36 9.73 16.41
C TRP A 81 8.06 9.17 15.01
N ASN A 82 7.02 9.68 14.33
CA ASN A 82 6.69 9.34 12.94
C ASN A 82 5.90 10.47 12.27
N PRO A 83 6.57 11.47 11.67
CA PRO A 83 5.90 12.56 10.96
C PRO A 83 5.50 12.17 9.53
N THR A 84 5.71 10.91 9.13
CA THR A 84 5.58 10.46 7.75
C THR A 84 4.13 10.19 7.36
N TRP A 85 3.75 10.72 6.21
CA TRP A 85 2.48 10.50 5.53
C TRP A 85 2.72 9.95 4.13
N TYR A 86 1.76 9.23 3.62
CA TYR A 86 1.80 8.74 2.23
C TYR A 86 0.72 9.42 1.41
N ARG A 87 1.13 9.97 0.25
CA ARG A 87 0.18 10.41 -0.75
C ARG A 87 -0.41 9.19 -1.46
N CYS A 88 -1.72 9.07 -1.42
CA CYS A 88 -2.50 8.06 -2.13
C CYS A 88 -3.47 8.71 -3.12
N TRP A 89 -4.35 7.91 -3.73
CA TRP A 89 -5.33 8.47 -4.65
C TRP A 89 -6.29 9.42 -3.91
N GLY A 90 -6.26 10.68 -4.34
CA GLY A 90 -7.13 11.74 -3.85
C GLY A 90 -6.74 12.41 -2.54
N GLY A 91 -5.73 11.91 -1.79
CA GLY A 91 -5.37 12.51 -0.50
C GLY A 91 -4.16 11.89 0.16
N PHE A 92 -4.10 11.99 1.48
CA PHE A 92 -2.99 11.56 2.31
C PHE A 92 -3.46 10.62 3.41
N VAL A 93 -2.62 9.65 3.76
CA VAL A 93 -2.85 8.70 4.84
C VAL A 93 -1.64 8.64 5.76
N PHE A 94 -1.87 8.51 7.06
CA PHE A 94 -0.80 8.39 8.05
C PHE A 94 -0.08 7.05 7.89
N SER A 95 1.25 7.08 7.79
CA SER A 95 2.06 5.89 7.50
C SER A 95 2.07 4.86 8.64
N GLY A 96 1.92 5.30 9.88
CA GLY A 96 2.03 4.45 11.07
C GLY A 96 0.97 3.34 11.21
N LEU A 97 -0.09 3.41 10.39
CA LEU A 97 -1.19 2.44 10.39
C LEU A 97 -1.15 1.49 9.19
N LEU A 98 -0.06 1.53 8.41
CA LEU A 98 0.08 0.82 7.16
C LEU A 98 1.31 -0.09 7.17
N TYR A 99 1.22 -1.21 6.47
CA TYR A 99 2.32 -2.15 6.24
C TYR A 99 2.62 -2.26 4.75
N GLU A 100 3.88 -2.10 4.37
CA GLU A 100 4.28 -2.34 2.98
C GLU A 100 4.16 -3.82 2.65
N VAL A 101 3.49 -4.10 1.52
CA VAL A 101 3.24 -5.45 1.02
C VAL A 101 3.58 -5.54 -0.46
N LYS A 102 3.78 -6.76 -0.95
CA LYS A 102 4.03 -7.04 -2.36
C LYS A 102 3.08 -8.13 -2.86
N TYR A 103 2.92 -8.20 -4.16
CA TYR A 103 2.30 -9.30 -4.87
C TYR A 103 3.39 -10.04 -5.65
N GLU A 104 3.97 -11.04 -5.04
CA GLU A 104 4.93 -11.93 -5.70
C GLU A 104 4.25 -13.30 -5.85
N LEU A 105 3.66 -13.52 -7.03
CA LEU A 105 3.03 -14.79 -7.35
C LEU A 105 4.11 -15.78 -7.79
N ASN A 106 4.21 -16.87 -7.06
CA ASN A 106 5.12 -17.97 -7.39
C ASN A 106 4.39 -19.01 -8.23
N GLU A 107 5.13 -19.70 -9.07
CA GLU A 107 4.60 -20.88 -9.76
C GLU A 107 4.17 -21.94 -8.73
N PRO A 108 2.96 -22.53 -8.89
CA PRO A 108 2.50 -23.60 -8.03
C PRO A 108 3.50 -24.76 -8.03
N SER A 109 3.88 -25.20 -6.87
CA SER A 109 4.79 -26.36 -6.73
C SER A 109 4.34 -27.24 -5.56
N GLU A 110 4.41 -28.54 -5.77
CA GLU A 110 4.17 -29.50 -4.69
C GLU A 110 5.29 -29.46 -3.65
N PRO A 111 4.99 -29.75 -2.37
CA PRO A 111 6.02 -29.90 -1.36
C PRO A 111 7.04 -30.97 -1.76
N LYS A 112 8.32 -30.61 -1.69
CA LYS A 112 9.41 -31.55 -2.03
C LYS A 112 9.56 -32.73 -1.06
N ARG A 113 8.92 -32.65 0.11
CA ARG A 113 8.97 -33.65 1.17
C ARG A 113 7.55 -34.06 1.55
N SER A 114 7.34 -35.36 1.76
CA SER A 114 6.06 -35.91 2.22
C SER A 114 5.63 -35.39 3.61
N THR A 115 6.58 -34.88 4.39
CA THR A 115 6.32 -34.28 5.71
C THR A 115 5.99 -32.78 5.65
N GLY A 116 6.00 -32.19 4.44
CA GLY A 116 5.82 -30.77 4.21
C GLY A 116 7.13 -29.98 4.15
N GLN A 117 7.00 -28.67 4.02
CA GLN A 117 8.12 -27.73 3.93
C GLN A 117 7.76 -26.37 4.53
N LEU A 118 8.77 -25.59 4.91
CA LEU A 118 8.58 -24.21 5.33
C LEU A 118 8.33 -23.35 4.08
N ALA A 119 7.30 -22.53 4.13
CA ALA A 119 6.96 -21.56 3.09
C ALA A 119 6.76 -20.17 3.66
N GLU A 120 7.09 -19.14 2.88
CA GLU A 120 6.87 -17.74 3.20
C GLU A 120 5.69 -17.21 2.36
N ILE A 121 4.86 -16.37 2.98
CA ILE A 121 3.76 -15.69 2.28
C ILE A 121 4.31 -14.49 1.53
N THR A 122 4.22 -14.53 0.21
CA THR A 122 4.75 -13.50 -0.71
C THR A 122 3.67 -12.58 -1.29
N VAL A 123 2.43 -12.76 -0.88
CA VAL A 123 1.26 -11.93 -1.22
C VAL A 123 0.77 -11.20 0.04
N PRO A 124 -0.01 -10.10 -0.09
CA PRO A 124 -0.45 -9.33 1.07
C PRO A 124 -1.11 -10.16 2.16
N TYR A 125 -1.95 -11.09 1.77
CA TYR A 125 -2.54 -12.11 2.64
C TYR A 125 -3.02 -13.30 1.81
N THR A 126 -3.14 -14.46 2.47
CA THR A 126 -3.76 -15.67 1.93
C THR A 126 -4.46 -16.42 3.06
N ARG A 127 -5.30 -17.37 2.72
CA ARG A 127 -5.94 -18.27 3.70
C ARG A 127 -5.27 -19.63 3.66
N SER A 128 -5.07 -20.22 4.83
CA SER A 128 -4.80 -21.64 4.93
C SER A 128 -6.09 -22.43 4.71
N LEU A 129 -5.93 -23.65 4.25
CA LEU A 129 -7.00 -24.63 4.15
C LEU A 129 -6.74 -25.76 5.14
N TYR A 130 -7.78 -26.31 5.68
CA TYR A 130 -7.78 -27.48 6.53
C TYR A 130 -8.68 -28.53 5.92
N HIS A 131 -8.25 -29.79 5.88
CA HIS A 131 -9.03 -30.88 5.36
C HIS A 131 -9.91 -31.51 6.44
N GLU A 132 -11.22 -31.35 6.33
CA GLU A 132 -12.20 -32.04 7.16
C GLU A 132 -12.71 -33.32 6.49
N ALA A 133 -13.00 -34.33 7.33
CA ALA A 133 -13.36 -35.65 6.82
C ALA A 133 -14.68 -35.65 6.03
N TYR A 134 -15.59 -34.69 6.32
CA TYR A 134 -16.91 -34.63 5.69
C TYR A 134 -17.07 -33.47 4.71
N ASP A 135 -16.44 -32.32 5.00
CA ASP A 135 -16.62 -31.10 4.22
C ASP A 135 -15.44 -30.82 3.25
N GLY A 136 -14.44 -31.68 3.23
CA GLY A 136 -13.26 -31.49 2.37
C GLY A 136 -12.37 -30.34 2.84
N TRP A 137 -11.88 -29.52 1.89
CA TRP A 137 -11.01 -28.39 2.18
C TRP A 137 -11.80 -27.17 2.65
N VAL A 138 -11.66 -26.77 3.90
CA VAL A 138 -12.33 -25.62 4.49
C VAL A 138 -11.31 -24.51 4.82
N PRO A 139 -11.66 -23.23 4.58
CA PRO A 139 -10.82 -22.11 4.96
C PRO A 139 -10.63 -22.00 6.48
N LEU A 140 -9.37 -21.81 6.90
CA LEU A 140 -9.04 -21.71 8.32
C LEU A 140 -8.52 -20.29 8.65
N TRP A 141 -7.23 -20.15 8.92
CA TRP A 141 -6.62 -18.91 9.33
C TRP A 141 -6.15 -18.06 8.17
N MET A 142 -6.13 -16.75 8.37
CA MET A 142 -5.53 -15.80 7.45
C MET A 142 -4.07 -15.60 7.80
N TYR A 143 -3.19 -15.72 6.80
CA TYR A 143 -1.75 -15.50 6.89
C TYR A 143 -1.36 -14.25 6.08
N PHE A 144 -0.34 -13.55 6.56
CA PHE A 144 0.04 -12.23 6.06
C PHE A 144 1.42 -12.23 5.43
N TYR A 145 1.67 -11.25 4.61
CA TYR A 145 2.93 -11.01 3.93
C TYR A 145 4.13 -11.18 4.87
N ARG A 146 5.15 -11.92 4.42
CA ARG A 146 6.37 -12.29 5.14
C ARG A 146 6.18 -13.19 6.36
N SER A 147 5.01 -13.66 6.65
CA SER A 147 4.87 -14.74 7.64
C SER A 147 5.29 -16.09 7.07
N THR A 148 5.88 -16.94 7.91
CA THR A 148 6.36 -18.27 7.52
C THR A 148 5.53 -19.36 8.18
N HIS A 149 5.16 -20.37 7.39
CA HIS A 149 4.28 -21.45 7.81
C HIS A 149 4.76 -22.78 7.29
N TRP A 150 4.42 -23.86 8.02
CA TRP A 150 4.66 -25.22 7.58
C TRP A 150 3.53 -25.65 6.65
N VAL A 151 3.85 -25.91 5.40
CA VAL A 151 2.89 -26.33 4.37
C VAL A 151 3.08 -27.82 4.13
N VAL A 152 2.00 -28.59 4.24
CA VAL A 152 2.02 -30.06 4.06
C VAL A 152 1.49 -30.47 2.69
N ASP A 153 0.61 -29.64 2.09
CA ASP A 153 0.01 -29.90 0.80
C ASP A 153 -0.37 -28.59 0.10
N VAL A 154 -0.61 -28.64 -1.20
CA VAL A 154 -1.04 -27.52 -2.05
C VAL A 154 -2.23 -27.99 -2.87
N VAL A 155 -3.32 -27.25 -2.85
CA VAL A 155 -4.58 -27.55 -3.56
C VAL A 155 -4.98 -26.42 -4.49
#